data_8d08cd2ccc173e518837729a9963f1e6
#
_entry.id   8d08cd2ccc173e518837729a9963f1e6
#
_cell.length_a   1.000
_cell.length_b   1.000
_cell.length_c   1.000
_cell.angle_alpha   90.00
_cell.angle_beta   90.00
_cell.angle_gamma   90.00
#
_symmetry.space_group_name_H-M   'P 1'
#
loop_
_entity.id
_entity.type
_entity.pdbx_description
1 polymer ?
#
loop_
_entity_poly.entity_id
_entity_poly.type
_entity_poly.pdbx_seq_one_letter_code
_entity_poly.pdbx_strand_id
1 'polypeptide(L)'
;MHNYLPKSLFFGWRLTIIAILLSLFLCSCEKEKVVVQGGSFTFQESGYAIKRVKVEHIDYAEDDYVLRFLAYPVTYTVSETSASGYGAVIDAEFLSITKDFEVGGTYYLQPDSSWLIVYPEIPKGDTTYHDTLYYHIVSGELKVDSADGYRTFNFGFQTEDGDSIVGSYLGEYTYNYTLDQRGYGELAFDTITCQLAMPVMMNWGHLFSENRNYFEFTFYSTDSRFSDAGKIKSGVQFVIGVHDIQQEWPTAGDYLVSVNADDATSVYYGHKLKNTAWGTYWQVFYNSSAIGKANVVEGSAKINTIDKSSVNLTFTFVDQLGNEVVGSYEGPYVREQGIGNRE
;
A
#
# COMPACT_ATOMS: atom_id res chain seq x y z
N MET A 1 31.40 32.87 71.80
CA MET A 1 31.51 31.46 71.35
C MET A 1 31.45 31.45 69.80
N HIS A 2 32.58 31.35 69.14
CA HIS A 2 32.66 31.27 67.66
C HIS A 2 32.77 29.79 67.31
N ASN A 3 31.72 29.28 66.69
CA ASN A 3 31.72 27.91 66.13
C ASN A 3 32.45 27.93 64.76
N TYR A 4 33.63 27.38 64.72
CA TYR A 4 34.35 27.06 63.50
C TYR A 4 33.81 25.74 62.91
N LEU A 5 33.12 25.79 61.80
CA LEU A 5 32.82 24.61 61.02
C LEU A 5 34.08 24.18 60.24
N PRO A 6 34.42 22.89 60.19
CA PRO A 6 35.65 22.43 59.55
C PRO A 6 35.57 22.56 58.03
N LYS A 7 36.55 23.24 57.45
CA LYS A 7 36.71 23.46 55.98
C LYS A 7 36.85 22.17 55.13
N SER A 8 36.95 21.01 55.76
CA SER A 8 37.12 19.72 55.06
C SER A 8 35.83 19.18 54.45
N LEU A 9 34.65 19.60 54.91
CA LEU A 9 33.35 19.16 54.34
C LEU A 9 33.04 19.80 52.98
N PHE A 10 33.59 20.98 52.66
CA PHE A 10 33.34 21.66 51.39
C PHE A 10 34.18 21.11 50.25
N PHE A 11 35.30 20.45 50.53
CA PHE A 11 36.16 19.89 49.49
C PHE A 11 35.62 18.55 48.93
N GLY A 12 35.04 17.71 49.78
CA GLY A 12 34.44 16.43 49.41
C GLY A 12 33.24 16.60 48.48
N TRP A 13 32.38 17.59 48.71
CA TRP A 13 31.16 17.81 47.93
C TRP A 13 31.45 18.34 46.51
N ARG A 14 32.51 19.14 46.33
CA ARG A 14 32.96 19.63 45.01
C ARG A 14 33.53 18.51 44.17
N LEU A 15 34.27 17.57 44.74
CA LEU A 15 34.80 16.41 44.02
C LEU A 15 33.70 15.43 43.59
N THR A 16 32.66 15.25 44.41
CA THR A 16 31.54 14.37 44.06
C THR A 16 30.69 14.95 42.92
N ILE A 17 30.45 16.27 42.92
CA ILE A 17 29.72 16.94 41.85
C ILE A 17 30.49 16.89 40.53
N ILE A 18 31.81 17.06 40.55
CA ILE A 18 32.67 16.96 39.36
C ILE A 18 32.67 15.52 38.84
N ALA A 19 32.72 14.50 39.70
CA ALA A 19 32.68 13.11 39.32
C ALA A 19 31.30 12.73 38.66
N ILE A 20 30.20 13.25 39.19
CA ILE A 20 28.85 13.06 38.66
C ILE A 20 28.72 13.78 37.30
N LEU A 21 29.23 15.00 37.17
CA LEU A 21 29.24 15.71 35.90
C LEU A 21 30.12 15.02 34.82
N LEU A 22 31.31 14.49 35.22
CA LEU A 22 32.13 13.71 34.29
C LEU A 22 31.48 12.40 33.88
N SER A 23 30.76 11.71 34.80
CA SER A 23 30.04 10.48 34.43
C SER A 23 28.85 10.75 33.51
N LEU A 24 28.18 11.88 33.65
CA LEU A 24 27.12 12.32 32.74
C LEU A 24 27.67 12.68 31.33
N PHE A 25 28.86 13.26 31.27
CA PHE A 25 29.53 13.52 29.98
C PHE A 25 30.07 12.26 29.33
N LEU A 26 30.45 11.25 30.06
CA LEU A 26 30.93 9.97 29.52
C LEU A 26 29.79 9.05 29.05
N CYS A 27 28.56 9.21 29.59
CA CYS A 27 27.38 8.50 29.14
C CYS A 27 26.70 9.11 27.88
N SER A 28 27.10 10.29 27.43
CA SER A 28 26.42 11.02 26.37
C SER A 28 27.08 10.90 24.98
N CYS A 29 28.08 10.03 24.84
CA CYS A 29 28.65 9.70 23.54
C CYS A 29 28.30 8.26 23.13
N GLU A 30 27.03 7.89 23.08
CA GLU A 30 26.62 6.94 22.06
C GLU A 30 26.78 7.66 20.72
N LYS A 31 27.85 7.33 20.01
CA LYS A 31 27.96 7.66 18.60
C LYS A 31 26.74 7.05 17.96
N GLU A 32 25.83 7.89 17.47
CA GLU A 32 24.79 7.41 16.57
C GLU A 32 25.50 6.54 15.52
N LYS A 33 25.19 5.25 15.55
CA LYS A 33 25.67 4.33 14.53
C LYS A 33 25.06 4.83 13.23
N VAL A 34 25.87 5.46 12.39
CA VAL A 34 25.46 5.79 11.02
C VAL A 34 25.25 4.45 10.32
N VAL A 35 24.02 4.03 10.21
CA VAL A 35 23.67 2.84 9.42
C VAL A 35 23.82 3.22 7.96
N VAL A 36 24.78 2.61 7.28
CA VAL A 36 24.96 2.80 5.84
C VAL A 36 23.85 2.01 5.15
N GLN A 37 22.85 2.73 4.66
CA GLN A 37 21.79 2.14 3.84
C GLN A 37 22.34 1.79 2.46
N GLY A 38 21.91 0.63 1.95
CA GLY A 38 22.29 0.15 0.64
C GLY A 38 22.48 -1.35 0.61
N GLY A 39 22.88 -1.87 -0.52
CA GLY A 39 23.07 -3.30 -0.70
C GLY A 39 23.87 -3.61 -1.95
N SER A 40 24.02 -4.89 -2.22
CA SER A 40 24.61 -5.39 -3.44
C SER A 40 24.13 -6.81 -3.75
N PHE A 41 24.29 -7.21 -5.00
CA PHE A 41 24.15 -8.59 -5.41
C PHE A 41 25.22 -8.97 -6.42
N THR A 42 25.43 -10.27 -6.60
CA THR A 42 26.33 -10.83 -7.61
C THR A 42 25.51 -11.58 -8.66
N PHE A 43 25.91 -11.45 -9.91
CA PHE A 43 25.39 -12.17 -11.05
C PHE A 43 26.50 -12.35 -12.09
N GLN A 44 26.73 -13.57 -12.59
CA GLN A 44 27.78 -13.92 -13.56
C GLN A 44 29.16 -13.31 -13.19
N GLU A 45 29.60 -13.54 -11.95
CA GLU A 45 30.84 -13.02 -11.39
C GLU A 45 30.95 -11.48 -11.26
N SER A 46 29.93 -10.75 -11.70
CA SER A 46 29.84 -9.29 -11.59
C SER A 46 29.09 -8.86 -10.33
N GLY A 47 29.59 -7.81 -9.66
CA GLY A 47 28.93 -7.22 -8.50
C GLY A 47 28.11 -5.98 -8.88
N TYR A 48 26.88 -5.91 -8.41
CA TYR A 48 25.95 -4.79 -8.65
C TYR A 48 25.56 -4.15 -7.32
N ALA A 49 25.75 -2.86 -7.17
CA ALA A 49 25.32 -2.13 -5.98
C ALA A 49 23.85 -1.74 -6.06
N ILE A 50 23.09 -2.00 -4.99
CA ILE A 50 21.70 -1.60 -4.84
C ILE A 50 21.63 -0.27 -4.06
N LYS A 51 20.99 0.73 -4.63
CA LYS A 51 20.74 2.02 -3.99
C LYS A 51 19.37 2.09 -3.34
N ARG A 52 18.37 1.48 -3.95
CA ARG A 52 16.98 1.59 -3.55
C ARG A 52 16.23 0.29 -3.79
N VAL A 53 15.35 -0.03 -2.87
CA VAL A 53 14.35 -1.06 -3.02
C VAL A 53 12.96 -0.41 -3.07
N LYS A 54 12.11 -0.89 -3.95
CA LYS A 54 10.70 -0.56 -4.04
C LYS A 54 9.91 -1.86 -3.89
N VAL A 55 8.87 -1.83 -3.09
CA VAL A 55 7.91 -2.92 -2.95
C VAL A 55 6.59 -2.46 -3.53
N GLU A 56 6.05 -3.22 -4.45
CA GLU A 56 4.70 -3.02 -4.97
C GLU A 56 3.80 -4.12 -4.43
N HIS A 57 2.65 -3.74 -3.98
CA HIS A 57 1.60 -4.64 -3.54
C HIS A 57 0.50 -4.66 -4.59
N ILE A 58 0.18 -5.85 -5.08
CA ILE A 58 -0.89 -6.08 -6.04
C ILE A 58 -1.93 -6.96 -5.33
N ASP A 59 -3.15 -6.46 -5.16
CA ASP A 59 -4.24 -7.24 -4.59
C ASP A 59 -4.78 -8.22 -5.63
N TYR A 60 -4.94 -9.49 -5.21
CA TYR A 60 -5.68 -10.50 -5.94
C TYR A 60 -6.92 -10.93 -5.15
N ALA A 61 -7.97 -11.35 -5.82
CA ALA A 61 -9.08 -12.02 -5.18
C ALA A 61 -8.63 -13.39 -4.65
N GLU A 62 -9.07 -13.78 -3.45
CA GLU A 62 -8.71 -15.01 -2.74
C GLU A 62 -7.47 -14.88 -1.85
N ASP A 63 -7.54 -14.24 -0.70
CA ASP A 63 -6.61 -14.24 0.45
C ASP A 63 -5.08 -14.22 0.17
N ASP A 64 -4.66 -14.30 -1.10
CA ASP A 64 -3.27 -14.27 -1.55
C ASP A 64 -2.93 -12.91 -2.17
N TYR A 65 -1.80 -12.36 -1.76
CA TYR A 65 -1.25 -11.11 -2.29
C TYR A 65 -0.02 -11.43 -3.15
N VAL A 66 0.18 -10.66 -4.20
CA VAL A 66 1.46 -10.62 -4.91
C VAL A 66 2.24 -9.41 -4.43
N LEU A 67 3.43 -9.66 -3.90
CA LEU A 67 4.40 -8.65 -3.53
C LEU A 67 5.50 -8.62 -4.57
N ARG A 68 5.72 -7.48 -5.20
CA ARG A 68 6.76 -7.28 -6.20
C ARG A 68 7.92 -6.53 -5.58
N PHE A 69 9.10 -7.16 -5.60
CA PHE A 69 10.35 -6.61 -5.10
C PHE A 69 11.17 -6.06 -6.26
N LEU A 70 11.42 -4.77 -6.25
CA LEU A 70 12.20 -4.07 -7.27
C LEU A 70 13.48 -3.52 -6.63
N ALA A 71 14.63 -4.07 -7.01
CA ALA A 71 15.94 -3.58 -6.55
C ALA A 71 16.64 -2.81 -7.68
N TYR A 72 16.91 -1.52 -7.45
CA TYR A 72 17.50 -0.61 -8.42
C TYR A 72 18.94 -0.29 -8.11
N PRO A 73 19.83 -0.25 -9.13
CA PRO A 73 21.24 0.10 -8.95
C PRO A 73 21.43 1.60 -8.64
N VAL A 74 22.61 1.95 -8.17
CA VAL A 74 22.99 3.35 -7.86
C VAL A 74 22.89 4.28 -9.05
N THR A 75 23.02 3.75 -10.24
CA THR A 75 22.97 4.46 -11.53
C THR A 75 21.55 4.75 -12.02
N TYR A 76 20.55 4.25 -11.29
CA TYR A 76 19.13 4.44 -11.63
C TYR A 76 18.53 5.63 -10.89
N THR A 77 17.80 6.47 -11.61
CA THR A 77 16.93 7.50 -11.04
C THR A 77 15.52 6.95 -11.02
N VAL A 78 14.98 6.80 -9.81
CA VAL A 78 13.63 6.28 -9.58
C VAL A 78 12.77 7.40 -9.03
N SER A 79 11.67 7.70 -9.71
CA SER A 79 10.60 8.59 -9.25
C SER A 79 9.33 7.78 -8.97
N GLU A 80 8.27 8.43 -8.50
CA GLU A 80 6.97 7.78 -8.28
C GLU A 80 6.37 7.19 -9.58
N THR A 81 6.70 7.78 -10.73
CA THR A 81 6.07 7.46 -12.02
C THR A 81 7.02 6.90 -13.07
N SER A 82 8.32 6.96 -12.84
CA SER A 82 9.32 6.53 -13.81
C SER A 82 10.59 6.03 -13.14
N ALA A 83 11.25 5.13 -13.82
CA ALA A 83 12.60 4.70 -13.48
C ALA A 83 13.42 4.72 -14.76
N SER A 84 14.64 5.29 -14.70
CA SER A 84 15.55 5.36 -15.84
C SER A 84 17.00 5.34 -15.38
N GLY A 85 17.85 4.74 -16.17
CA GLY A 85 19.28 4.63 -15.86
C GLY A 85 19.89 3.42 -16.55
N TYR A 86 21.03 2.97 -16.06
CA TYR A 86 21.70 1.76 -16.52
C TYR A 86 22.12 0.87 -15.33
N GLY A 87 22.50 -0.37 -15.63
CA GLY A 87 22.85 -1.38 -14.64
C GLY A 87 21.78 -2.45 -14.51
N ALA A 88 21.89 -3.30 -13.51
CA ALA A 88 21.00 -4.44 -13.34
C ALA A 88 19.88 -4.13 -12.34
N VAL A 89 18.66 -4.36 -12.75
CA VAL A 89 17.44 -4.24 -11.94
C VAL A 89 16.88 -5.64 -11.68
N ILE A 90 16.61 -5.96 -10.41
CA ILE A 90 15.85 -7.16 -10.04
C ILE A 90 14.38 -6.77 -9.98
N ASP A 91 13.56 -7.56 -10.62
CA ASP A 91 12.10 -7.47 -10.65
C ASP A 91 11.54 -8.86 -10.31
N ALA A 92 11.15 -9.07 -9.07
CA ALA A 92 10.79 -10.38 -8.56
C ALA A 92 9.44 -10.34 -7.84
N GLU A 93 8.56 -11.28 -8.18
CA GLU A 93 7.22 -11.41 -7.61
C GLU A 93 7.11 -12.59 -6.66
N PHE A 94 6.36 -12.41 -5.59
CA PHE A 94 6.18 -13.38 -4.50
C PHE A 94 4.72 -13.48 -4.12
N LEU A 95 4.22 -14.71 -3.90
CA LEU A 95 2.95 -14.90 -3.21
C LEU A 95 3.12 -14.66 -1.71
N SER A 96 2.15 -13.98 -1.13
CA SER A 96 2.14 -13.66 0.30
C SER A 96 0.72 -13.74 0.85
N ILE A 97 0.60 -14.16 2.09
CA ILE A 97 -0.65 -14.07 2.86
C ILE A 97 -0.78 -12.72 3.58
N THR A 98 0.22 -11.86 3.46
CA THR A 98 0.27 -10.53 4.08
C THR A 98 0.49 -9.45 3.03
N LYS A 99 -0.03 -8.24 3.31
CA LYS A 99 0.02 -7.07 2.40
C LYS A 99 1.42 -6.46 2.23
N ASP A 100 2.39 -6.88 3.02
CA ASP A 100 3.77 -6.38 2.97
C ASP A 100 4.74 -7.49 3.38
N PHE A 101 6.00 -7.32 3.05
CA PHE A 101 7.06 -8.20 3.53
C PHE A 101 7.26 -8.03 5.05
N GLU A 102 6.92 -9.04 5.82
CA GLU A 102 7.05 -9.03 7.28
C GLU A 102 8.47 -9.40 7.73
N VAL A 103 8.91 -8.79 8.82
CA VAL A 103 10.18 -9.16 9.47
C VAL A 103 10.10 -10.58 10.00
N GLY A 104 11.12 -11.40 9.70
CA GLY A 104 11.17 -12.84 9.99
C GLY A 104 10.49 -13.70 8.93
N GLY A 105 9.89 -13.09 7.89
CA GLY A 105 9.25 -13.82 6.80
C GLY A 105 10.24 -14.37 5.77
N THR A 106 9.84 -15.48 5.14
CA THR A 106 10.50 -16.04 3.97
C THR A 106 9.48 -16.18 2.86
N TYR A 107 9.80 -15.62 1.69
CA TYR A 107 8.91 -15.52 0.55
C TYR A 107 9.52 -16.28 -0.63
N TYR A 108 8.71 -17.11 -1.27
CA TYR A 108 9.14 -17.92 -2.41
C TYR A 108 8.70 -17.27 -3.72
N LEU A 109 9.62 -17.28 -4.67
CA LEU A 109 9.44 -16.63 -5.96
C LEU A 109 8.26 -17.20 -6.76
N GLN A 110 7.56 -16.30 -7.46
CA GLN A 110 6.64 -16.65 -8.56
C GLN A 110 7.43 -16.66 -9.87
N PRO A 111 7.65 -17.82 -10.51
CA PRO A 111 8.59 -17.90 -11.62
C PRO A 111 8.14 -17.16 -12.88
N ASP A 112 6.84 -17.11 -13.19
CA ASP A 112 6.35 -16.65 -14.48
C ASP A 112 6.48 -15.14 -14.72
N SER A 113 6.74 -14.34 -13.67
CA SER A 113 6.72 -12.87 -13.72
C SER A 113 8.00 -12.22 -13.19
N SER A 114 9.08 -13.00 -13.00
CA SER A 114 10.28 -12.51 -12.33
C SER A 114 11.48 -12.44 -13.26
N TRP A 115 12.19 -11.30 -13.23
CA TRP A 115 13.26 -11.00 -14.18
C TRP A 115 14.46 -10.30 -13.52
N LEU A 116 15.66 -10.61 -14.00
CA LEU A 116 16.81 -9.73 -13.91
C LEU A 116 16.95 -9.00 -15.24
N ILE A 117 16.91 -7.67 -15.20
CA ILE A 117 16.95 -6.82 -16.39
C ILE A 117 18.24 -6.02 -16.34
N VAL A 118 19.12 -6.22 -17.32
CA VAL A 118 20.39 -5.50 -17.41
C VAL A 118 20.30 -4.45 -18.52
N TYR A 119 20.30 -3.19 -18.12
CA TYR A 119 20.30 -2.02 -18.99
C TYR A 119 21.74 -1.61 -19.30
N PRO A 120 22.15 -1.53 -20.55
CA PRO A 120 23.50 -1.12 -20.91
C PRO A 120 23.74 0.35 -20.56
N GLU A 121 24.99 0.67 -20.20
CA GLU A 121 25.46 2.05 -20.15
C GLU A 121 25.69 2.55 -21.59
N ILE A 122 24.98 3.62 -21.96
CA ILE A 122 25.15 4.25 -23.26
C ILE A 122 26.08 5.45 -23.10
N PRO A 123 27.30 5.40 -23.61
CA PRO A 123 28.25 6.52 -23.57
C PRO A 123 27.65 7.78 -24.18
N LYS A 124 27.94 8.94 -23.60
CA LYS A 124 27.44 10.23 -24.11
C LYS A 124 27.89 10.45 -25.54
N GLY A 125 26.92 10.56 -26.47
CA GLY A 125 27.18 10.77 -27.89
C GLY A 125 27.23 9.49 -28.71
N ASP A 126 27.11 8.31 -28.10
CA ASP A 126 26.94 7.07 -28.81
C ASP A 126 25.49 7.00 -29.35
N THR A 127 25.36 6.70 -30.64
CA THR A 127 24.08 6.54 -31.34
C THR A 127 23.84 5.08 -31.72
N THR A 128 24.73 4.16 -31.30
CA THR A 128 24.54 2.73 -31.51
C THR A 128 23.45 2.20 -30.60
N TYR A 129 22.65 1.28 -31.13
CA TYR A 129 21.65 0.59 -30.35
C TYR A 129 22.34 -0.45 -29.44
N HIS A 130 22.03 -0.40 -28.15
CA HIS A 130 22.51 -1.36 -27.16
C HIS A 130 21.32 -2.14 -26.63
N ASP A 131 21.38 -3.46 -26.73
CA ASP A 131 20.27 -4.33 -26.29
C ASP A 131 20.18 -4.37 -24.77
N THR A 132 18.95 -4.25 -24.26
CA THR A 132 18.62 -4.61 -22.87
C THR A 132 18.57 -6.12 -22.77
N LEU A 133 19.30 -6.68 -21.80
CA LEU A 133 19.31 -8.12 -21.57
C LEU A 133 18.29 -8.49 -20.49
N TYR A 134 17.55 -9.56 -20.74
CA TYR A 134 16.53 -10.10 -19.84
C TYR A 134 16.91 -11.52 -19.46
N TYR A 135 17.00 -11.78 -18.16
CA TYR A 135 17.24 -13.11 -17.61
C TYR A 135 16.01 -13.51 -16.76
N HIS A 136 15.32 -14.54 -17.19
CA HIS A 136 14.15 -15.07 -16.51
C HIS A 136 14.57 -15.72 -15.18
N ILE A 137 13.98 -15.30 -14.07
CA ILE A 137 14.23 -15.87 -12.75
C ILE A 137 13.18 -16.94 -12.49
N VAL A 138 13.60 -18.19 -12.34
CA VAL A 138 12.71 -19.35 -12.26
C VAL A 138 12.55 -19.91 -10.87
N SER A 139 13.43 -19.58 -9.93
CA SER A 139 13.33 -20.05 -8.54
C SER A 139 14.11 -19.15 -7.58
N GLY A 140 13.81 -19.29 -6.30
CA GLY A 140 14.53 -18.64 -5.23
C GLY A 140 13.66 -18.19 -4.09
N GLU A 141 14.30 -17.53 -3.12
CA GLU A 141 13.65 -17.02 -1.92
C GLU A 141 14.15 -15.63 -1.54
N LEU A 142 13.29 -14.88 -0.88
CA LEU A 142 13.59 -13.62 -0.21
C LEU A 142 13.31 -13.78 1.28
N LYS A 143 14.33 -13.50 2.12
CA LYS A 143 14.20 -13.43 3.58
C LYS A 143 14.23 -11.99 4.04
N VAL A 144 13.30 -11.64 4.91
CA VAL A 144 13.18 -10.31 5.46
C VAL A 144 13.51 -10.33 6.95
N ASP A 145 14.55 -9.61 7.33
CA ASP A 145 14.97 -9.43 8.72
C ASP A 145 14.92 -7.94 9.08
N SER A 146 15.30 -7.62 10.33
CA SER A 146 15.50 -6.24 10.75
C SER A 146 16.87 -6.06 11.40
N ALA A 147 17.51 -4.94 11.10
CA ALA A 147 18.75 -4.55 11.74
C ALA A 147 18.74 -3.03 11.98
N ASP A 148 19.07 -2.61 13.20
CA ASP A 148 19.15 -1.19 13.60
C ASP A 148 17.90 -0.35 13.24
N GLY A 149 16.69 -0.96 13.27
CA GLY A 149 15.43 -0.29 12.92
C GLY A 149 15.08 -0.25 11.44
N TYR A 150 15.94 -0.79 10.58
CA TYR A 150 15.71 -0.91 9.14
C TYR A 150 15.38 -2.36 8.75
N ARG A 151 14.69 -2.55 7.63
CA ARG A 151 14.51 -3.88 7.05
C ARG A 151 15.76 -4.31 6.29
N THR A 152 16.07 -5.59 6.42
CA THR A 152 17.10 -6.26 5.62
C THR A 152 16.43 -7.26 4.70
N PHE A 153 16.66 -7.14 3.42
CA PHE A 153 16.20 -8.07 2.39
C PHE A 153 17.38 -8.92 1.93
N ASN A 154 17.35 -10.21 2.25
CA ASN A 154 18.36 -11.19 1.84
C ASN A 154 17.74 -12.10 0.79
N PHE A 155 18.32 -12.20 -0.38
CA PHE A 155 17.74 -12.95 -1.47
C PHE A 155 18.75 -13.85 -2.18
N GLY A 156 18.24 -14.96 -2.69
CA GLY A 156 18.96 -15.89 -3.54
C GLY A 156 18.03 -16.42 -4.62
N PHE A 157 18.31 -16.09 -5.86
CA PHE A 157 17.51 -16.46 -7.03
C PHE A 157 18.34 -17.24 -8.02
N GLN A 158 17.67 -17.96 -8.92
CA GLN A 158 18.28 -18.70 -9.99
C GLN A 158 17.55 -18.41 -11.30
N THR A 159 18.33 -18.14 -12.35
CA THR A 159 17.80 -17.90 -13.69
C THR A 159 17.53 -19.22 -14.43
N GLU A 160 16.79 -19.16 -15.52
CA GLU A 160 16.52 -20.30 -16.39
C GLU A 160 17.81 -20.92 -16.96
N ASP A 161 18.83 -20.13 -17.18
CA ASP A 161 20.15 -20.57 -17.66
C ASP A 161 21.01 -21.19 -16.54
N GLY A 162 20.52 -21.21 -15.31
CA GLY A 162 21.20 -21.79 -14.15
C GLY A 162 22.16 -20.82 -13.42
N ASP A 163 22.21 -19.56 -13.81
CA ASP A 163 22.99 -18.55 -13.11
C ASP A 163 22.35 -18.14 -11.78
N SER A 164 23.18 -17.89 -10.78
CA SER A 164 22.75 -17.47 -9.47
C SER A 164 22.80 -15.95 -9.29
N ILE A 165 21.76 -15.40 -8.64
CA ILE A 165 21.68 -14.01 -8.20
C ILE A 165 21.62 -14.04 -6.68
N VAL A 166 22.67 -13.58 -6.00
CA VAL A 166 22.73 -13.61 -4.53
C VAL A 166 23.05 -12.21 -4.01
N GLY A 167 22.24 -11.74 -3.07
CA GLY A 167 22.44 -10.39 -2.57
C GLY A 167 21.67 -10.05 -1.32
N SER A 168 21.88 -8.82 -0.86
CA SER A 168 21.16 -8.23 0.25
C SER A 168 21.01 -6.72 0.11
N TYR A 169 20.01 -6.18 0.80
CA TYR A 169 19.79 -4.74 0.96
C TYR A 169 19.39 -4.44 2.39
N LEU A 170 19.99 -3.41 2.98
CA LEU A 170 19.62 -2.87 4.29
C LEU A 170 19.20 -1.41 4.11
N GLY A 171 18.01 -1.04 4.53
CA GLY A 171 17.59 0.35 4.49
C GLY A 171 16.09 0.54 4.39
N GLU A 172 15.73 1.80 4.12
CA GLU A 172 14.36 2.17 3.80
C GLU A 172 14.00 1.66 2.40
N TYR A 173 12.75 1.29 2.22
CA TYR A 173 12.20 0.94 0.93
C TYR A 173 10.94 1.77 0.67
N THR A 174 10.64 2.00 -0.59
CA THR A 174 9.41 2.66 -1.01
C THR A 174 8.34 1.60 -1.20
N TYR A 175 7.21 1.74 -0.51
CA TYR A 175 6.07 0.86 -0.66
C TYR A 175 5.02 1.54 -1.55
N ASN A 176 4.59 0.87 -2.60
CA ASN A 176 3.51 1.33 -3.46
C ASN A 176 2.39 0.29 -3.48
N TYR A 177 1.20 0.78 -3.29
CA TYR A 177 -0.01 0.00 -3.53
C TYR A 177 -0.40 0.16 -5.01
N THR A 178 -0.53 -0.96 -5.71
CA THR A 178 -1.02 -0.99 -7.10
C THR A 178 -2.42 -1.59 -7.09
N LEU A 179 -3.37 -0.89 -7.69
CA LEU A 179 -4.74 -1.39 -7.79
C LEU A 179 -4.80 -2.57 -8.76
N ASP A 180 -5.45 -3.64 -8.34
CA ASP A 180 -5.75 -4.77 -9.22
C ASP A 180 -6.78 -4.34 -10.27
N GLN A 181 -6.49 -4.63 -11.53
CA GLN A 181 -7.33 -4.29 -12.68
C GLN A 181 -7.98 -5.53 -13.33
N ARG A 182 -8.01 -6.69 -12.65
CA ARG A 182 -8.63 -7.91 -13.21
C ARG A 182 -10.14 -7.79 -13.40
N GLY A 183 -10.81 -6.91 -12.68
CA GLY A 183 -12.21 -6.59 -12.88
C GLY A 183 -12.40 -5.55 -13.98
N TYR A 184 -13.61 -5.49 -14.53
CA TYR A 184 -14.04 -4.46 -15.45
C TYR A 184 -15.13 -3.62 -14.81
N GLY A 185 -14.90 -2.32 -14.71
CA GLY A 185 -15.89 -1.39 -14.17
C GLY A 185 -15.81 -0.02 -14.82
N GLU A 186 -16.95 0.63 -14.92
CA GLU A 186 -17.08 1.98 -15.47
C GLU A 186 -17.85 2.87 -14.50
N LEU A 187 -17.45 4.11 -14.41
CA LEU A 187 -18.14 5.16 -13.66
C LEU A 187 -18.20 6.43 -14.49
N ALA A 188 -19.37 7.00 -14.59
CA ALA A 188 -19.58 8.31 -15.23
C ALA A 188 -20.43 9.20 -14.33
N PHE A 189 -20.04 10.46 -14.16
CA PHE A 189 -20.76 11.50 -13.44
C PHE A 189 -20.27 12.88 -13.88
N ASP A 190 -21.20 13.84 -14.04
CA ASP A 190 -20.89 15.17 -14.58
C ASP A 190 -20.09 15.06 -15.90
N THR A 191 -18.88 15.58 -15.93
CA THR A 191 -17.96 15.53 -17.08
C THR A 191 -16.89 14.44 -16.96
N ILE A 192 -16.93 13.63 -15.89
CA ILE A 192 -15.93 12.62 -15.56
C ILE A 192 -16.43 11.24 -16.01
N THR A 193 -15.57 10.56 -16.76
CA THR A 193 -15.74 9.13 -17.06
C THR A 193 -14.43 8.42 -16.76
N CYS A 194 -14.47 7.33 -16.01
CA CYS A 194 -13.28 6.55 -15.66
C CYS A 194 -13.57 5.06 -15.59
N GLN A 195 -12.52 4.26 -15.76
CA GLN A 195 -12.52 2.83 -15.48
C GLN A 195 -12.30 2.62 -13.99
N LEU A 196 -13.01 1.63 -13.41
CA LEU A 196 -12.88 1.26 -12.01
C LEU A 196 -11.94 0.07 -11.86
N ALA A 197 -11.06 0.16 -10.88
CA ALA A 197 -10.25 -0.96 -10.41
C ALA A 197 -11.05 -1.84 -9.44
N MET A 198 -10.49 -2.99 -9.08
CA MET A 198 -11.05 -3.93 -8.11
C MET A 198 -11.38 -3.21 -6.79
N PRO A 199 -12.62 -3.32 -6.28
CA PRO A 199 -13.02 -2.66 -5.05
C PRO A 199 -12.57 -3.42 -3.80
N VAL A 200 -12.44 -2.67 -2.72
CA VAL A 200 -12.42 -3.23 -1.37
C VAL A 200 -13.83 -3.22 -0.81
N MET A 201 -14.34 -4.37 -0.38
CA MET A 201 -15.59 -4.48 0.36
C MET A 201 -15.31 -4.58 1.85
N MET A 202 -15.73 -3.58 2.60
CA MET A 202 -15.64 -3.55 4.05
C MET A 202 -16.97 -3.99 4.67
N ASN A 203 -16.95 -4.98 5.56
CA ASN A 203 -18.11 -5.32 6.39
C ASN A 203 -17.96 -4.64 7.76
N TRP A 204 -18.81 -3.66 8.03
CA TRP A 204 -18.84 -2.89 9.27
C TRP A 204 -19.79 -3.46 10.33
N GLY A 205 -20.46 -4.58 10.04
CA GLY A 205 -21.47 -5.15 10.94
C GLY A 205 -22.64 -4.19 11.20
N HIS A 206 -23.12 -4.18 12.42
CA HIS A 206 -24.30 -3.39 12.85
C HIS A 206 -23.98 -1.92 13.15
N LEU A 207 -23.18 -1.24 12.28
CA LEU A 207 -22.69 0.12 12.55
C LEU A 207 -23.81 1.17 12.66
N PHE A 208 -24.86 1.07 11.82
CA PHE A 208 -25.94 2.07 11.73
C PHE A 208 -27.34 1.51 12.08
N SER A 209 -27.46 0.20 12.23
CA SER A 209 -28.71 -0.51 12.52
C SER A 209 -28.43 -1.70 13.42
N GLU A 210 -29.33 -2.00 14.37
CA GLU A 210 -29.23 -3.22 15.18
C GLU A 210 -29.65 -4.48 14.41
N ASN A 211 -30.36 -4.31 13.29
CA ASN A 211 -30.97 -5.39 12.52
C ASN A 211 -30.32 -5.61 11.16
N ARG A 212 -29.38 -4.76 10.75
CA ARG A 212 -28.75 -4.77 9.43
C ARG A 212 -27.24 -4.63 9.53
N ASN A 213 -26.54 -5.39 8.73
CA ASN A 213 -25.11 -5.16 8.49
C ASN A 213 -24.94 -4.04 7.45
N TYR A 214 -23.93 -3.24 7.66
CA TYR A 214 -23.48 -2.22 6.72
C TYR A 214 -22.23 -2.70 5.97
N PHE A 215 -22.37 -2.78 4.67
CA PHE A 215 -21.27 -3.11 3.75
C PHE A 215 -20.90 -1.87 2.93
N GLU A 216 -19.62 -1.68 2.71
CA GLU A 216 -19.11 -0.56 1.94
C GLU A 216 -18.19 -1.07 0.84
N PHE A 217 -18.53 -0.83 -0.41
CA PHE A 217 -17.66 -1.08 -1.56
C PHE A 217 -16.93 0.21 -1.90
N THR A 218 -15.63 0.21 -1.77
CA THR A 218 -14.78 1.34 -2.15
C THR A 218 -14.08 1.03 -3.45
N PHE A 219 -14.43 1.78 -4.48
CA PHE A 219 -13.82 1.73 -5.80
C PHE A 219 -12.85 2.89 -5.99
N TYR A 220 -11.80 2.65 -6.78
CA TYR A 220 -10.90 3.69 -7.25
C TYR A 220 -10.83 3.66 -8.78
N SER A 221 -10.62 4.81 -9.42
CA SER A 221 -10.32 4.81 -10.85
C SER A 221 -8.97 4.13 -11.11
N THR A 222 -8.83 3.46 -12.25
CA THR A 222 -7.62 2.69 -12.59
C THR A 222 -6.37 3.56 -12.71
N ASP A 223 -6.53 4.87 -12.91
CA ASP A 223 -5.46 5.86 -12.93
C ASP A 223 -5.15 6.48 -11.55
N SER A 224 -5.84 6.02 -10.49
CA SER A 224 -5.61 6.52 -9.13
C SER A 224 -4.18 6.24 -8.65
N ARG A 225 -3.61 7.22 -7.95
CA ARG A 225 -2.28 7.15 -7.36
C ARG A 225 -2.36 7.30 -5.86
N PHE A 226 -1.51 6.55 -5.17
CA PHE A 226 -1.48 6.51 -3.72
C PHE A 226 -0.12 7.00 -3.20
N SER A 227 -0.09 7.45 -1.95
CA SER A 227 1.15 7.65 -1.20
C SER A 227 1.67 6.33 -0.66
N ASP A 228 2.91 6.32 -0.18
CA ASP A 228 3.52 5.17 0.50
C ASP A 228 2.73 4.72 1.76
N ALA A 229 1.90 5.60 2.30
CA ALA A 229 0.99 5.29 3.42
C ALA A 229 -0.42 4.86 2.96
N GLY A 230 -0.60 4.49 1.68
CA GLY A 230 -1.87 4.04 1.12
C GLY A 230 -2.96 5.12 1.00
N LYS A 231 -2.61 6.42 1.13
CA LYS A 231 -3.57 7.51 0.96
C LYS A 231 -3.63 7.94 -0.50
N ILE A 232 -4.85 8.09 -1.03
CA ILE A 232 -5.04 8.55 -2.41
C ILE A 232 -4.44 9.94 -2.62
N LYS A 233 -3.61 10.08 -3.66
CA LYS A 233 -2.99 11.34 -4.10
C LYS A 233 -3.76 11.97 -5.25
N SER A 234 -4.19 11.17 -6.21
CA SER A 234 -4.96 11.62 -7.37
C SER A 234 -5.86 10.51 -7.88
N GLY A 235 -6.91 10.87 -8.62
CA GLY A 235 -7.87 9.95 -9.18
C GLY A 235 -9.27 10.10 -8.57
N VAL A 236 -10.14 9.17 -8.85
CA VAL A 236 -11.52 9.13 -8.37
C VAL A 236 -11.67 8.02 -7.33
N GLN A 237 -12.31 8.34 -6.21
CA GLN A 237 -12.83 7.37 -5.26
C GLN A 237 -14.35 7.39 -5.35
N PHE A 238 -14.96 6.22 -5.49
CA PHE A 238 -16.39 6.05 -5.45
C PHE A 238 -16.76 5.00 -4.41
N VAL A 239 -17.70 5.32 -3.56
CA VAL A 239 -18.09 4.47 -2.44
C VAL A 239 -19.58 4.15 -2.56
N ILE A 240 -19.94 2.88 -2.43
CA ILE A 240 -21.32 2.41 -2.35
C ILE A 240 -21.53 1.74 -0.99
N GLY A 241 -22.32 2.35 -0.14
CA GLY A 241 -22.72 1.79 1.14
C GLY A 241 -24.08 1.08 1.01
N VAL A 242 -24.18 -0.17 1.45
CA VAL A 242 -25.43 -0.93 1.42
C VAL A 242 -25.78 -1.54 2.78
N HIS A 243 -27.07 -1.65 3.08
CA HIS A 243 -27.60 -2.36 4.24
C HIS A 243 -28.24 -3.68 3.81
N ASP A 244 -27.90 -4.76 4.51
CA ASP A 244 -28.45 -6.10 4.29
C ASP A 244 -28.56 -6.88 5.60
N ILE A 245 -29.39 -7.92 5.60
CA ILE A 245 -29.54 -8.86 6.71
C ILE A 245 -28.43 -9.91 6.76
N GLN A 246 -27.69 -10.10 5.67
CA GLN A 246 -26.62 -11.08 5.58
C GLN A 246 -25.42 -10.68 6.44
N GLN A 247 -24.61 -11.66 6.84
CA GLN A 247 -23.49 -11.43 7.75
C GLN A 247 -22.14 -11.32 7.04
N GLU A 248 -21.98 -11.94 5.88
CA GLU A 248 -20.69 -12.05 5.23
C GLU A 248 -20.54 -11.10 4.04
N TRP A 249 -21.53 -11.08 3.15
CA TRP A 249 -21.65 -10.18 1.99
C TRP A 249 -23.13 -9.90 1.72
N PRO A 250 -23.46 -8.81 1.02
CA PRO A 250 -24.84 -8.48 0.71
C PRO A 250 -25.47 -9.52 -0.25
N THR A 251 -26.78 -9.59 -0.29
CA THR A 251 -27.49 -10.48 -1.24
C THR A 251 -27.50 -9.90 -2.65
N ALA A 252 -27.64 -10.78 -3.66
CA ALA A 252 -28.00 -10.32 -4.99
C ALA A 252 -29.43 -9.78 -5.00
N GLY A 253 -29.66 -8.63 -5.65
CA GLY A 253 -30.97 -7.97 -5.68
C GLY A 253 -30.88 -6.48 -6.01
N ASP A 254 -32.03 -5.83 -5.92
CA ASP A 254 -32.18 -4.39 -6.14
C ASP A 254 -32.11 -3.64 -4.80
N TYR A 255 -31.34 -2.58 -4.75
CA TYR A 255 -31.08 -1.73 -3.59
C TYR A 255 -31.46 -0.29 -3.92
N LEU A 256 -32.48 0.23 -3.31
CA LEU A 256 -32.90 1.62 -3.46
C LEU A 256 -32.19 2.53 -2.45
N VAL A 257 -31.86 3.74 -2.84
CA VAL A 257 -31.28 4.72 -1.92
C VAL A 257 -32.26 5.04 -0.82
N SER A 258 -31.85 4.91 0.44
CA SER A 258 -32.63 5.22 1.63
C SER A 258 -31.82 5.97 2.67
N VAL A 259 -32.48 6.85 3.39
CA VAL A 259 -31.97 7.53 4.58
C VAL A 259 -32.12 6.68 5.85
N ASN A 260 -32.95 5.64 5.79
CA ASN A 260 -33.22 4.76 6.90
C ASN A 260 -32.36 3.50 6.84
N ALA A 261 -31.47 3.34 7.81
CA ALA A 261 -30.56 2.20 7.91
C ALA A 261 -31.28 0.85 8.18
N ASP A 262 -32.54 0.87 8.62
CA ASP A 262 -33.34 -0.33 8.89
C ASP A 262 -34.10 -0.82 7.67
N ASP A 263 -34.13 -0.05 6.57
CA ASP A 263 -34.77 -0.48 5.34
C ASP A 263 -34.14 -1.76 4.80
N ALA A 264 -34.96 -2.68 4.32
CA ALA A 264 -34.49 -3.93 3.77
C ALA A 264 -33.74 -3.67 2.45
N THR A 265 -32.58 -4.27 2.27
CA THR A 265 -31.76 -4.21 1.04
C THR A 265 -31.71 -2.79 0.44
N SER A 266 -31.06 -1.88 1.14
CA SER A 266 -30.99 -0.48 0.74
C SER A 266 -29.57 -0.01 0.49
N VAL A 267 -29.42 0.93 -0.45
CA VAL A 267 -28.21 1.77 -0.58
C VAL A 267 -28.31 2.88 0.46
N TYR A 268 -27.32 3.00 1.30
CA TYR A 268 -27.28 4.06 2.30
C TYR A 268 -26.89 5.38 1.66
N TYR A 269 -27.74 6.39 1.81
CA TYR A 269 -27.49 7.72 1.25
C TYR A 269 -26.17 8.32 1.77
N GLY A 270 -25.53 9.13 0.92
CA GLY A 270 -24.27 9.78 1.31
C GLY A 270 -24.48 10.88 2.36
N HIS A 271 -23.78 10.82 3.46
CA HIS A 271 -23.84 11.82 4.52
C HIS A 271 -22.50 11.99 5.24
N LYS A 272 -22.43 12.99 6.10
CA LYS A 272 -21.26 13.26 6.93
C LYS A 272 -21.61 13.07 8.39
N LEU A 273 -20.93 12.14 9.07
CA LEU A 273 -21.02 11.95 10.50
C LEU A 273 -19.71 12.38 11.16
N LYS A 274 -19.75 13.38 12.02
CA LYS A 274 -18.56 14.06 12.54
C LYS A 274 -17.74 14.63 11.37
N ASN A 275 -16.53 14.13 11.12
CA ASN A 275 -15.69 14.56 9.98
C ASN A 275 -15.51 13.47 8.92
N THR A 276 -16.19 12.34 9.06
CA THR A 276 -16.08 11.18 8.18
C THR A 276 -17.28 11.16 7.22
N ALA A 277 -17.02 10.88 5.95
CA ALA A 277 -18.06 10.59 4.97
C ALA A 277 -18.51 9.14 5.14
N TRP A 278 -19.80 8.90 5.04
CA TRP A 278 -20.44 7.60 5.13
C TRP A 278 -21.52 7.45 4.06
N GLY A 279 -21.90 6.22 3.79
CA GLY A 279 -22.91 5.91 2.78
C GLY A 279 -22.32 5.97 1.38
N THR A 280 -23.13 6.41 0.41
CA THR A 280 -22.74 6.41 -1.00
C THR A 280 -22.36 7.81 -1.46
N TYR A 281 -21.14 7.94 -1.98
CA TYR A 281 -20.58 9.22 -2.41
C TYR A 281 -19.43 9.03 -3.41
N TRP A 282 -19.05 10.10 -4.10
CA TRP A 282 -17.82 10.15 -4.89
C TRP A 282 -16.91 11.29 -4.43
N GLN A 283 -15.60 11.14 -4.66
CA GLN A 283 -14.57 12.15 -4.43
C GLN A 283 -13.55 12.14 -5.57
N VAL A 284 -13.10 13.32 -5.98
CA VAL A 284 -11.99 13.51 -6.92
C VAL A 284 -10.81 14.08 -6.17
N PHE A 285 -9.65 13.46 -6.31
CA PHE A 285 -8.43 13.86 -5.63
C PHE A 285 -7.40 14.42 -6.60
N TYR A 286 -6.72 15.46 -6.15
CA TYR A 286 -5.54 16.02 -6.80
C TYR A 286 -4.56 16.49 -5.73
N ASN A 287 -3.28 16.10 -5.84
CA ASN A 287 -2.22 16.39 -4.85
C ASN A 287 -2.65 16.10 -3.38
N SER A 288 -3.22 14.93 -3.16
CA SER A 288 -3.71 14.45 -1.85
C SER A 288 -4.86 15.29 -1.23
N SER A 289 -5.47 16.17 -2.00
CA SER A 289 -6.62 16.96 -1.58
C SER A 289 -7.85 16.58 -2.39
N ALA A 290 -9.00 16.42 -1.72
CA ALA A 290 -10.26 16.26 -2.41
C ALA A 290 -10.64 17.63 -3.04
N ILE A 291 -10.67 17.68 -4.37
CA ILE A 291 -11.02 18.87 -5.15
C ILE A 291 -12.49 18.87 -5.60
N GLY A 292 -13.13 17.70 -5.57
CA GLY A 292 -14.55 17.51 -5.86
C GLY A 292 -15.12 16.43 -4.96
N LYS A 293 -16.38 16.58 -4.55
CA LYS A 293 -17.12 15.61 -3.74
C LYS A 293 -18.61 15.87 -3.84
N ALA A 294 -19.40 14.80 -4.01
CA ALA A 294 -20.83 14.84 -3.76
C ALA A 294 -21.34 13.55 -3.14
N ASN A 295 -22.42 13.68 -2.38
CA ASN A 295 -23.14 12.55 -1.79
C ASN A 295 -24.25 12.12 -2.75
N VAL A 296 -24.49 10.82 -2.84
CA VAL A 296 -25.65 10.27 -3.53
C VAL A 296 -26.89 10.46 -2.66
N VAL A 297 -27.98 10.92 -3.28
CA VAL A 297 -29.25 11.23 -2.59
C VAL A 297 -30.44 10.44 -3.12
N GLU A 298 -30.38 9.96 -4.36
CA GLU A 298 -31.46 9.19 -5.02
C GLU A 298 -30.88 8.13 -5.94
N GLY A 299 -31.73 7.17 -6.35
CA GLY A 299 -31.39 6.15 -7.33
C GLY A 299 -31.33 4.75 -6.77
N SER A 300 -30.62 3.87 -7.45
CA SER A 300 -30.52 2.46 -7.09
C SER A 300 -29.21 1.82 -7.52
N ALA A 301 -28.84 0.75 -6.82
CA ALA A 301 -27.86 -0.21 -7.27
C ALA A 301 -28.54 -1.58 -7.44
N LYS A 302 -28.04 -2.39 -8.34
CA LYS A 302 -28.41 -3.78 -8.51
C LYS A 302 -27.16 -4.65 -8.41
N ILE A 303 -27.16 -5.53 -7.43
CA ILE A 303 -26.17 -6.60 -7.31
C ILE A 303 -26.72 -7.79 -8.09
N ASN A 304 -26.17 -8.02 -9.30
CA ASN A 304 -26.59 -9.11 -10.17
C ASN A 304 -26.15 -10.46 -9.61
N THR A 305 -24.89 -10.55 -9.20
CA THR A 305 -24.30 -11.71 -8.51
C THR A 305 -23.25 -11.24 -7.52
N ILE A 306 -23.10 -11.97 -6.43
CA ILE A 306 -22.03 -11.80 -5.47
C ILE A 306 -21.77 -13.12 -4.77
N ASP A 307 -20.48 -13.43 -4.57
CA ASP A 307 -20.02 -14.56 -3.77
C ASP A 307 -18.82 -14.14 -2.91
N LYS A 308 -18.06 -15.05 -2.36
CA LYS A 308 -16.91 -14.75 -1.47
C LYS A 308 -15.76 -13.99 -2.14
N SER A 309 -15.68 -13.97 -3.47
CA SER A 309 -14.52 -13.51 -4.24
C SER A 309 -14.85 -12.57 -5.40
N SER A 310 -16.10 -12.54 -5.85
CA SER A 310 -16.50 -11.75 -7.01
C SER A 310 -17.84 -11.05 -6.83
N VAL A 311 -18.01 -9.94 -7.53
CA VAL A 311 -19.25 -9.18 -7.57
C VAL A 311 -19.52 -8.70 -9.00
N ASN A 312 -20.82 -8.76 -9.41
CA ASN A 312 -21.32 -8.07 -10.59
C ASN A 312 -22.43 -7.14 -10.13
N LEU A 313 -22.22 -5.84 -10.31
CA LEU A 313 -23.19 -4.82 -9.92
C LEU A 313 -23.30 -3.71 -10.97
N THR A 314 -24.48 -3.10 -11.00
CA THR A 314 -24.78 -1.91 -11.80
C THR A 314 -25.44 -0.88 -10.92
N PHE A 315 -25.31 0.39 -11.24
CA PHE A 315 -25.94 1.46 -10.47
C PHE A 315 -26.31 2.66 -11.34
N THR A 316 -27.38 3.33 -10.90
CA THR A 316 -27.81 4.62 -11.43
C THR A 316 -28.28 5.47 -10.26
N PHE A 317 -27.56 6.54 -9.99
CA PHE A 317 -27.81 7.44 -8.87
C PHE A 317 -27.96 8.88 -9.32
N VAL A 318 -28.47 9.71 -8.44
CA VAL A 318 -28.41 11.17 -8.53
C VAL A 318 -27.65 11.69 -7.31
N ASP A 319 -26.68 12.54 -7.52
CA ASP A 319 -25.94 13.17 -6.44
C ASP A 319 -26.63 14.46 -5.94
N GLN A 320 -26.14 14.98 -4.82
CA GLN A 320 -26.68 16.22 -4.21
C GLN A 320 -26.51 17.47 -5.07
N LEU A 321 -25.72 17.41 -6.15
CA LEU A 321 -25.52 18.50 -7.11
C LEU A 321 -26.50 18.37 -8.30
N GLY A 322 -27.28 17.26 -8.36
CA GLY A 322 -28.21 16.95 -9.44
C GLY A 322 -27.57 16.22 -10.62
N ASN A 323 -26.34 15.78 -10.51
CA ASN A 323 -25.69 15.01 -11.56
C ASN A 323 -26.14 13.54 -11.49
N GLU A 324 -26.35 12.95 -12.66
CA GLU A 324 -26.49 11.50 -12.78
C GLU A 324 -25.13 10.84 -12.57
N VAL A 325 -25.11 9.77 -11.75
CA VAL A 325 -23.94 8.94 -11.46
C VAL A 325 -24.26 7.52 -11.89
N VAL A 326 -23.70 7.09 -13.00
CA VAL A 326 -23.97 5.76 -13.58
C VAL A 326 -22.71 4.94 -13.67
N GLY A 327 -22.86 3.63 -13.50
CA GLY A 327 -21.73 2.73 -13.66
C GLY A 327 -22.04 1.28 -13.42
N SER A 328 -21.01 0.50 -13.57
CA SER A 328 -21.05 -0.94 -13.36
C SER A 328 -19.69 -1.44 -12.90
N TYR A 329 -19.67 -2.62 -12.32
CA TYR A 329 -18.45 -3.37 -12.05
C TYR A 329 -18.73 -4.87 -12.13
N GLU A 330 -17.83 -5.61 -12.77
CA GLU A 330 -17.83 -7.07 -12.81
C GLU A 330 -16.41 -7.59 -12.59
N GLY A 331 -16.22 -8.40 -11.57
CA GLY A 331 -14.91 -8.97 -11.27
C GLY A 331 -14.70 -9.27 -9.79
N PRO A 332 -13.45 -9.55 -9.44
CA PRO A 332 -13.06 -9.84 -8.06
C PRO A 332 -13.18 -8.62 -7.15
N TYR A 333 -13.24 -8.85 -5.83
CA TYR A 333 -13.13 -7.81 -4.81
C TYR A 333 -12.31 -8.32 -3.62
N VAL A 334 -11.65 -7.40 -2.92
CA VAL A 334 -11.00 -7.69 -1.63
C VAL A 334 -12.01 -7.53 -0.52
N ARG A 335 -12.06 -8.51 0.38
CA ARG A 335 -12.93 -8.47 1.56
C ARG A 335 -12.12 -8.08 2.80
N GLU A 336 -12.59 -7.07 3.50
CA GLU A 336 -12.05 -6.66 4.80
C GLU A 336 -13.16 -6.61 5.85
N GLN A 337 -12.80 -6.82 7.12
CA GLN A 337 -13.73 -6.61 8.23
C GLN A 337 -13.43 -5.29 8.90
N GLY A 338 -14.41 -4.39 8.89
CA GLY A 338 -14.38 -3.18 9.68
C GLY A 338 -14.48 -3.48 11.17
N ILE A 339 -13.76 -2.71 11.99
CA ILE A 339 -13.84 -2.82 13.46
C ILE A 339 -15.10 -2.08 13.92
N GLY A 340 -16.28 -2.58 13.50
CA GLY A 340 -17.59 -1.97 13.77
C GLY A 340 -18.14 -2.18 15.19
N ASN A 341 -17.48 -2.98 16.03
CA ASN A 341 -17.91 -3.25 17.40
C ASN A 341 -16.83 -2.76 18.39
N ARG A 342 -16.71 -1.45 18.54
CA ARG A 342 -16.14 -0.87 19.78
C ARG A 342 -17.25 -0.07 20.44
N GLU A 343 -17.79 -0.69 21.53
CA GLU A 343 -18.61 -0.06 22.55
C GLU A 343 -18.00 1.26 23.05
#